data_0b9505c20e757e4284bdb7f929416d85
#
_entry.id   0b9505c20e757e4284bdb7f929416d85
#
_cell.length_a   1.000
_cell.length_b   1.000
_cell.length_c   1.000
_cell.angle_alpha   90.00
_cell.angle_beta   90.00
_cell.angle_gamma   90.00
#
_symmetry.space_group_name_H-M   'P 1'
#
loop_
_entity.id
_entity.type
_entity.pdbx_description
1 polymer ?
#
loop_
_entity_poly.entity_id
_entity_poly.type
_entity_poly.pdbx_seq_one_letter_code
_entity_poly.pdbx_strand_id
1 'polypeptide(L)'
;SGNRYVTGYITGLLVRLSLLTDKALPEEAAMMKAKAFDYLNKEALKEYRAIRKAEKNGTKITVLSDATMEYMYLVSLGSVKLSGEYAKAFGYFLAKLGRNLESGTMIRKAQTAVILQKAGHKTEADEFIASIKEHLVQTDEMGAHFAFHANPYTWGMMPVPAHVAVMEALREAGGNDALVEEMKLWLLKQKQTTSWDSPVATADAVYALLCQGSDLLESKGDVRITLGDKVLETFSPAKTTVPGLGYVKEVFAQGSPEVKAKSVTVEKRDAGIAWGAVYAQFLSPISDVKQQG
;
A
#
# COMPACT_ATOMS: atom_id res chain seq x y z
N SER A 1 -20.23 -20.18 5.94
CA SER A 1 -18.91 -20.27 6.61
C SER A 1 -18.04 -19.14 6.08
N GLY A 2 -17.44 -18.34 6.98
CA GLY A 2 -16.56 -17.24 6.60
C GLY A 2 -15.25 -17.78 6.00
N ASN A 3 -14.74 -17.09 5.00
CA ASN A 3 -13.42 -17.34 4.44
C ASN A 3 -12.40 -16.45 5.16
N ARG A 4 -11.44 -17.05 5.87
CA ARG A 4 -10.44 -16.33 6.67
C ARG A 4 -9.59 -15.38 5.85
N TYR A 5 -9.20 -15.76 4.63
CA TYR A 5 -8.39 -14.92 3.74
C TYR A 5 -9.17 -13.70 3.23
N VAL A 6 -10.39 -13.93 2.74
CA VAL A 6 -11.25 -12.83 2.28
C VAL A 6 -11.58 -11.88 3.43
N THR A 7 -11.89 -12.41 4.62
CA THR A 7 -12.15 -11.59 5.81
C THR A 7 -10.90 -10.81 6.21
N GLY A 8 -9.73 -11.42 6.19
CA GLY A 8 -8.45 -10.74 6.46
C GLY A 8 -8.23 -9.57 5.50
N TYR A 9 -8.39 -9.78 4.20
CA TYR A 9 -8.23 -8.74 3.20
C TYR A 9 -9.22 -7.57 3.40
N ILE A 10 -10.51 -7.86 3.59
CA ILE A 10 -11.53 -6.83 3.87
C ILE A 10 -11.19 -6.06 5.16
N THR A 11 -10.76 -6.78 6.20
CA THR A 11 -10.33 -6.16 7.46
C THR A 11 -9.15 -5.22 7.23
N GLY A 12 -8.18 -5.62 6.41
CA GLY A 12 -7.04 -4.79 6.03
C GLY A 12 -7.46 -3.50 5.34
N LEU A 13 -8.39 -3.57 4.39
CA LEU A 13 -8.94 -2.36 3.74
C LEU A 13 -9.62 -1.43 4.74
N LEU A 14 -10.42 -1.97 5.68
CA LEU A 14 -11.13 -1.17 6.68
C LEU A 14 -10.17 -0.57 7.73
N VAL A 15 -9.11 -1.28 8.10
CA VAL A 15 -8.03 -0.74 8.95
C VAL A 15 -7.34 0.42 8.23
N ARG A 16 -6.91 0.21 6.99
CA ARG A 16 -6.25 1.23 6.18
C ARG A 16 -7.13 2.45 5.95
N LEU A 17 -8.41 2.24 5.64
CA LEU A 17 -9.37 3.33 5.53
C LEU A 17 -9.47 4.15 6.83
N SER A 18 -9.44 3.49 7.99
CA SER A 18 -9.45 4.20 9.28
C SER A 18 -8.13 4.93 9.59
N LEU A 19 -7.04 4.62 8.90
CA LEU A 19 -5.75 5.33 9.03
C LEU A 19 -5.63 6.52 8.05
N LEU A 20 -6.43 6.55 6.98
CA LEU A 20 -6.42 7.63 5.98
C LEU A 20 -7.18 8.87 6.43
N THR A 21 -8.03 8.78 7.43
CA THR A 21 -8.90 9.88 7.83
C THR A 21 -8.91 10.02 9.35
N ASP A 22 -8.84 11.25 9.82
CA ASP A 22 -9.04 11.58 11.24
C ASP A 22 -10.51 11.44 11.67
N LYS A 23 -11.41 11.23 10.73
CA LYS A 23 -12.84 11.03 11.00
C LYS A 23 -13.14 9.57 11.29
N ALA A 24 -14.09 9.35 12.18
CA ALA A 24 -14.61 8.01 12.41
C ALA A 24 -15.14 7.39 11.10
N LEU A 25 -14.94 6.09 10.93
CA LEU A 25 -15.57 5.37 9.83
C LEU A 25 -17.09 5.52 9.88
N PRO A 26 -17.77 5.51 8.72
CA PRO A 26 -19.22 5.37 8.69
C PRO A 26 -19.68 4.18 9.54
N GLU A 27 -20.82 4.28 10.18
CA GLU A 27 -21.32 3.29 11.16
C GLU A 27 -21.31 1.87 10.60
N GLU A 28 -21.77 1.68 9.37
CA GLU A 28 -21.78 0.37 8.70
C GLU A 28 -20.36 -0.20 8.53
N ALA A 29 -19.38 0.62 8.11
CA ALA A 29 -18.00 0.22 7.95
C ALA A 29 -17.34 -0.11 9.30
N ALA A 30 -17.63 0.67 10.34
CA ALA A 30 -17.18 0.43 11.71
C ALA A 30 -17.73 -0.90 12.25
N MET A 31 -19.03 -1.16 12.06
CA MET A 31 -19.65 -2.44 12.42
C MET A 31 -19.05 -3.62 11.63
N MET A 32 -18.83 -3.44 10.34
CA MET A 32 -18.19 -4.48 9.50
C MET A 32 -16.78 -4.79 10.01
N LYS A 33 -15.97 -3.76 10.31
CA LYS A 33 -14.62 -3.93 10.89
C LYS A 33 -14.66 -4.68 12.21
N ALA A 34 -15.58 -4.32 13.11
CA ALA A 34 -15.72 -4.98 14.40
C ALA A 34 -16.10 -6.48 14.27
N LYS A 35 -17.07 -6.80 13.42
CA LYS A 35 -17.49 -8.19 13.14
C LYS A 35 -16.36 -9.00 12.47
N ALA A 36 -15.60 -8.37 11.59
CA ALA A 36 -14.47 -9.02 10.93
C ALA A 36 -13.36 -9.36 11.94
N PHE A 37 -13.01 -8.45 12.85
CA PHE A 37 -12.06 -8.74 13.92
C PHE A 37 -12.59 -9.80 14.91
N ASP A 38 -13.86 -9.79 15.25
CA ASP A 38 -14.45 -10.85 16.10
C ASP A 38 -14.28 -12.24 15.45
N TYR A 39 -14.56 -12.34 14.15
CA TYR A 39 -14.34 -13.58 13.40
C TYR A 39 -12.85 -13.97 13.38
N LEU A 40 -11.95 -13.06 13.05
CA LEU A 40 -10.51 -13.33 13.00
C LEU A 40 -9.93 -13.72 14.37
N ASN A 41 -10.39 -13.07 15.44
CA ASN A 41 -10.03 -13.42 16.82
C ASN A 41 -10.43 -14.87 17.16
N LYS A 42 -11.65 -15.26 16.77
CA LYS A 42 -12.13 -16.64 16.99
C LYS A 42 -11.32 -17.66 16.21
N GLU A 43 -10.98 -17.37 14.96
CA GLU A 43 -10.18 -18.27 14.13
C GLU A 43 -8.73 -18.37 14.66
N ALA A 44 -8.12 -17.25 15.06
CA ALA A 44 -6.80 -17.24 15.66
C ALA A 44 -6.77 -18.03 16.98
N LEU A 45 -7.80 -17.90 17.81
CA LEU A 45 -7.92 -18.66 19.06
C LEU A 45 -8.07 -20.17 18.80
N LYS A 46 -8.81 -20.59 17.77
CA LYS A 46 -8.89 -22.00 17.35
C LYS A 46 -7.52 -22.52 16.96
N GLU A 47 -6.78 -21.77 16.15
CA GLU A 47 -5.42 -22.15 15.74
C GLU A 47 -4.47 -22.22 16.93
N TYR A 48 -4.49 -21.25 17.83
CA TYR A 48 -3.74 -21.29 19.08
C TYR A 48 -4.00 -22.58 19.87
N ARG A 49 -5.26 -22.92 20.06
CA ARG A 49 -5.65 -24.14 20.80
C ARG A 49 -5.19 -25.41 20.08
N ALA A 50 -5.27 -25.46 18.75
CA ALA A 50 -4.79 -26.57 17.95
C ALA A 50 -3.27 -26.73 18.05
N ILE A 51 -2.51 -25.64 17.94
CA ILE A 51 -1.05 -25.64 18.12
C ILE A 51 -0.69 -26.12 19.53
N ARG A 52 -1.32 -25.60 20.57
CA ARG A 52 -1.06 -26.00 21.96
C ARG A 52 -1.35 -27.49 22.19
N LYS A 53 -2.39 -28.04 21.56
CA LYS A 53 -2.70 -29.47 21.59
C LYS A 53 -1.63 -30.29 20.89
N ALA A 54 -1.20 -29.87 19.69
CA ALA A 54 -0.15 -30.53 18.93
C ALA A 54 1.18 -30.55 19.69
N GLU A 55 1.57 -29.46 20.35
CA GLU A 55 2.77 -29.36 21.15
C GLU A 55 2.73 -30.29 22.38
N LYS A 56 1.58 -30.38 23.04
CA LYS A 56 1.41 -31.36 24.15
C LYS A 56 1.60 -32.81 23.68
N ASN A 57 1.33 -33.08 22.42
CA ASN A 57 1.52 -34.38 21.79
C ASN A 57 2.94 -34.57 21.19
N GLY A 58 3.87 -33.66 21.49
CA GLY A 58 5.27 -33.74 21.03
C GLY A 58 5.58 -33.13 19.68
N THR A 59 4.58 -32.52 19.01
CA THR A 59 4.82 -31.85 17.73
C THR A 59 5.49 -30.49 17.96
N LYS A 60 6.63 -30.25 17.32
CA LYS A 60 7.30 -28.94 17.37
C LYS A 60 6.77 -28.03 16.25
N ILE A 61 6.10 -26.96 16.61
CA ILE A 61 5.64 -25.92 15.66
C ILE A 61 6.66 -24.78 15.66
N THR A 62 7.32 -24.57 14.55
CA THR A 62 8.41 -23.58 14.38
C THR A 62 8.02 -22.39 13.50
N VAL A 63 6.95 -22.52 12.72
CA VAL A 63 6.50 -21.48 11.78
C VAL A 63 5.00 -21.23 11.98
N LEU A 64 4.63 -19.96 12.05
CA LEU A 64 3.23 -19.54 12.09
C LEU A 64 2.64 -19.58 10.68
N SER A 65 1.35 -19.90 10.58
CA SER A 65 0.63 -19.86 9.30
C SER A 65 0.55 -18.43 8.74
N ASP A 66 0.41 -18.30 7.41
CA ASP A 66 0.22 -17.01 6.76
C ASP A 66 -1.03 -16.29 7.30
N ALA A 67 -2.08 -17.05 7.57
CA ALA A 67 -3.31 -16.48 8.13
C ALA A 67 -3.14 -15.97 9.57
N THR A 68 -2.28 -16.57 10.37
CA THR A 68 -1.95 -16.06 11.71
C THR A 68 -1.04 -14.84 11.63
N MET A 69 -0.10 -14.82 10.70
CA MET A 69 0.73 -13.64 10.47
C MET A 69 -0.10 -12.44 10.00
N GLU A 70 -1.01 -12.66 9.06
CA GLU A 70 -1.94 -11.62 8.61
C GLU A 70 -2.81 -11.09 9.77
N TYR A 71 -3.35 -11.99 10.58
CA TYR A 71 -4.11 -11.60 11.78
C TYR A 71 -3.27 -10.74 12.73
N MET A 72 -2.05 -11.17 13.06
CA MET A 72 -1.17 -10.41 13.95
C MET A 72 -0.83 -9.03 13.38
N TYR A 73 -0.56 -8.97 12.09
CA TYR A 73 -0.30 -7.72 11.39
C TYR A 73 -1.49 -6.76 11.45
N LEU A 74 -2.71 -7.24 11.14
CA LEU A 74 -3.91 -6.42 11.18
C LEU A 74 -4.26 -5.91 12.58
N VAL A 75 -4.09 -6.75 13.60
CA VAL A 75 -4.24 -6.35 15.02
C VAL A 75 -3.24 -5.26 15.38
N SER A 76 -1.98 -5.42 14.97
CA SER A 76 -0.90 -4.48 15.25
C SER A 76 -1.10 -3.17 14.50
N LEU A 77 -1.32 -3.20 13.20
CA LEU A 77 -1.53 -2.03 12.35
C LEU A 77 -2.75 -1.22 12.80
N GLY A 78 -3.86 -1.90 13.10
CA GLY A 78 -5.10 -1.29 13.58
C GLY A 78 -5.07 -0.91 15.07
N SER A 79 -3.97 -1.15 15.77
CA SER A 79 -3.82 -0.92 17.23
C SER A 79 -4.99 -1.49 18.04
N VAL A 80 -5.45 -2.70 17.66
CA VAL A 80 -6.62 -3.35 18.27
C VAL A 80 -6.28 -3.84 19.68
N LYS A 81 -7.05 -3.39 20.67
CA LYS A 81 -6.90 -3.84 22.05
C LYS A 81 -7.52 -5.24 22.22
N LEU A 82 -6.69 -6.22 22.50
CA LEU A 82 -7.12 -7.57 22.80
C LEU A 82 -7.21 -7.79 24.33
N SER A 83 -8.10 -8.67 24.76
CA SER A 83 -8.27 -9.05 26.15
C SER A 83 -8.48 -10.55 26.31
N GLY A 84 -8.34 -11.06 27.54
CA GLY A 84 -8.63 -12.44 27.88
C GLY A 84 -7.83 -13.47 27.05
N GLU A 85 -8.53 -14.47 26.54
CA GLU A 85 -7.92 -15.54 25.75
C GLU A 85 -7.33 -15.06 24.42
N TYR A 86 -7.88 -14.00 23.82
CA TYR A 86 -7.34 -13.43 22.57
C TYR A 86 -5.98 -12.77 22.80
N ALA A 87 -5.82 -12.00 23.88
CA ALA A 87 -4.53 -11.43 24.27
C ALA A 87 -3.49 -12.53 24.58
N LYS A 88 -3.90 -13.60 25.27
CA LYS A 88 -3.05 -14.75 25.56
C LYS A 88 -2.59 -15.46 24.27
N ALA A 89 -3.50 -15.68 23.32
CA ALA A 89 -3.18 -16.27 22.03
C ALA A 89 -2.22 -15.40 21.23
N PHE A 90 -2.46 -14.09 21.18
CA PHE A 90 -1.58 -13.14 20.50
C PHE A 90 -0.18 -13.10 21.10
N GLY A 91 -0.06 -13.04 22.43
CA GLY A 91 1.24 -13.10 23.13
C GLY A 91 2.01 -14.40 22.85
N TYR A 92 1.31 -15.52 22.75
CA TYR A 92 1.92 -16.79 22.35
C TYR A 92 2.45 -16.74 20.90
N PHE A 93 1.67 -16.21 19.97
CA PHE A 93 2.12 -16.05 18.58
C PHE A 93 3.31 -15.09 18.48
N LEU A 94 3.29 -14.00 19.24
CA LEU A 94 4.39 -13.04 19.29
C LEU A 94 5.69 -13.68 19.76
N ALA A 95 5.62 -14.55 20.78
CA ALA A 95 6.77 -15.31 21.25
C ALA A 95 7.31 -16.33 20.22
N LYS A 96 6.43 -16.80 19.32
CA LYS A 96 6.80 -17.73 18.22
C LYS A 96 7.10 -17.03 16.89
N LEU A 97 6.94 -15.73 16.85
CA LEU A 97 7.23 -14.96 15.65
C LEU A 97 8.69 -15.16 15.23
N GLY A 98 8.90 -15.57 13.98
CA GLY A 98 10.25 -15.81 13.44
C GLY A 98 11.09 -14.53 13.42
N ARG A 99 12.35 -14.66 13.82
CA ARG A 99 13.34 -13.56 13.86
C ARG A 99 14.41 -13.72 12.79
N ASN A 100 14.25 -14.65 11.87
CA ASN A 100 15.24 -14.88 10.80
C ASN A 100 15.08 -13.81 9.70
N LEU A 101 16.10 -12.99 9.53
CA LEU A 101 16.16 -11.92 8.52
C LEU A 101 16.39 -12.44 7.10
N GLU A 102 16.96 -13.64 6.95
CA GLU A 102 17.32 -14.22 5.64
C GLU A 102 16.12 -14.92 4.97
N SER A 103 15.11 -15.30 5.75
CA SER A 103 13.99 -16.08 5.26
C SER A 103 12.70 -15.26 5.11
N GLY A 104 11.88 -15.67 4.16
CA GLY A 104 10.55 -15.11 3.95
C GLY A 104 10.45 -14.12 2.79
N THR A 105 9.22 -13.84 2.40
CA THR A 105 8.90 -12.84 1.37
C THR A 105 9.04 -11.43 1.92
N MET A 106 9.15 -10.41 1.05
CA MET A 106 9.18 -9.00 1.46
C MET A 106 7.94 -8.61 2.27
N ILE A 107 6.76 -9.11 1.89
CA ILE A 107 5.52 -8.90 2.67
C ILE A 107 5.69 -9.45 4.09
N ARG A 108 6.24 -10.68 4.22
CA ARG A 108 6.43 -11.30 5.54
C ARG A 108 7.41 -10.50 6.40
N LYS A 109 8.53 -10.04 5.83
CA LYS A 109 9.49 -9.19 6.53
C LYS A 109 8.86 -7.87 6.98
N ALA A 110 8.12 -7.22 6.09
CA ALA A 110 7.43 -5.97 6.38
C ALA A 110 6.36 -6.12 7.47
N GLN A 111 5.52 -7.15 7.38
CA GLN A 111 4.53 -7.48 8.41
C GLN A 111 5.19 -7.76 9.77
N THR A 112 6.30 -8.51 9.78
CA THR A 112 7.06 -8.80 11.00
C THR A 112 7.60 -7.51 11.62
N ALA A 113 8.17 -6.61 10.83
CA ALA A 113 8.65 -5.31 11.32
C ALA A 113 7.53 -4.50 11.99
N VAL A 114 6.34 -4.41 11.37
CA VAL A 114 5.18 -3.71 11.93
C VAL A 114 4.72 -4.36 13.24
N ILE A 115 4.60 -5.68 13.29
CA ILE A 115 4.20 -6.41 14.49
C ILE A 115 5.17 -6.14 15.64
N LEU A 116 6.48 -6.24 15.38
CA LEU A 116 7.52 -6.00 16.37
C LEU A 116 7.54 -4.56 16.87
N GLN A 117 7.44 -3.59 15.95
CA GLN A 117 7.38 -2.17 16.29
C GLN A 117 6.20 -1.86 17.22
N LYS A 118 5.01 -2.34 16.88
CA LYS A 118 3.78 -2.15 17.69
C LYS A 118 3.81 -2.90 19.03
N ALA A 119 4.55 -4.00 19.10
CA ALA A 119 4.74 -4.76 20.33
C ALA A 119 5.85 -4.19 21.24
N GLY A 120 6.56 -3.13 20.83
CA GLY A 120 7.63 -2.50 21.59
C GLY A 120 9.02 -3.14 21.41
N HIS A 121 9.16 -4.11 20.50
CA HIS A 121 10.43 -4.76 20.12
C HIS A 121 11.16 -3.94 19.05
N LYS A 122 11.47 -2.69 19.38
CA LYS A 122 11.95 -1.72 18.40
C LYS A 122 13.27 -2.12 17.73
N THR A 123 14.24 -2.59 18.51
CA THR A 123 15.56 -3.01 17.97
C THR A 123 15.40 -4.11 16.92
N GLU A 124 14.59 -5.14 17.23
CA GLU A 124 14.33 -6.23 16.29
C GLU A 124 13.55 -5.76 15.06
N ALA A 125 12.61 -4.83 15.23
CA ALA A 125 11.91 -4.20 14.10
C ALA A 125 12.87 -3.45 13.18
N ASP A 126 13.79 -2.67 13.75
CA ASP A 126 14.79 -1.90 13.01
C ASP A 126 15.75 -2.82 12.22
N GLU A 127 16.09 -4.01 12.74
CA GLU A 127 16.87 -5.02 12.01
C GLU A 127 16.11 -5.53 10.76
N PHE A 128 14.80 -5.77 10.87
CA PHE A 128 13.99 -6.13 9.71
C PHE A 128 13.91 -4.98 8.69
N ILE A 129 13.77 -3.74 9.14
CA ILE A 129 13.79 -2.55 8.27
C ILE A 129 15.15 -2.41 7.57
N ALA A 130 16.25 -2.61 8.27
CA ALA A 130 17.59 -2.59 7.68
C ALA A 130 17.73 -3.68 6.59
N SER A 131 17.34 -4.91 6.90
CA SER A 131 17.35 -6.02 5.95
C SER A 131 16.47 -5.78 4.72
N ILE A 132 15.32 -5.11 4.87
CA ILE A 132 14.48 -4.71 3.75
C ILE A 132 15.20 -3.67 2.86
N LYS A 133 15.84 -2.68 3.49
CA LYS A 133 16.54 -1.61 2.76
C LYS A 133 17.72 -2.11 1.92
N GLU A 134 18.39 -3.18 2.35
CA GLU A 134 19.48 -3.81 1.59
C GLU A 134 19.05 -4.32 0.21
N HIS A 135 17.77 -4.58 0.02
CA HIS A 135 17.22 -5.06 -1.25
C HIS A 135 16.59 -3.96 -2.11
N LEU A 136 16.62 -2.70 -1.66
CA LEU A 136 16.12 -1.58 -2.43
C LEU A 136 17.12 -1.14 -3.49
N VAL A 137 16.61 -0.91 -4.68
CA VAL A 137 17.32 -0.27 -5.78
C VAL A 137 16.78 1.15 -5.91
N GLN A 138 17.68 2.12 -6.03
CA GLN A 138 17.32 3.53 -6.22
C GLN A 138 17.83 4.01 -7.57
N THR A 139 16.94 4.60 -8.37
CA THR A 139 17.28 5.24 -9.64
C THR A 139 16.49 6.54 -9.78
N ASP A 140 17.08 7.53 -10.46
CA ASP A 140 16.38 8.81 -10.72
C ASP A 140 15.10 8.60 -11.52
N GLU A 141 15.10 7.60 -12.40
CA GLU A 141 13.94 7.31 -13.24
C GLU A 141 12.79 6.63 -12.49
N MET A 142 13.09 5.61 -11.66
CA MET A 142 12.08 4.76 -11.04
C MET A 142 11.88 5.04 -9.56
N GLY A 143 12.71 5.90 -8.95
CA GLY A 143 12.75 6.06 -7.51
C GLY A 143 13.27 4.80 -6.80
N ALA A 144 12.93 4.65 -5.54
CA ALA A 144 13.28 3.49 -4.74
C ALA A 144 12.30 2.33 -4.96
N HIS A 145 12.81 1.18 -5.31
CA HIS A 145 12.00 -0.01 -5.60
C HIS A 145 12.78 -1.30 -5.40
N PHE A 146 12.09 -2.43 -5.52
CA PHE A 146 12.71 -3.76 -5.51
C PHE A 146 12.80 -4.31 -6.92
N ALA A 147 13.90 -4.99 -7.23
CA ALA A 147 14.01 -5.81 -8.44
C ALA A 147 13.21 -7.11 -8.21
N PHE A 148 11.90 -7.06 -8.44
CA PHE A 148 11.06 -8.23 -8.28
C PHE A 148 11.22 -9.20 -9.44
N HIS A 149 11.56 -10.44 -9.14
CA HIS A 149 11.23 -11.54 -10.03
C HIS A 149 9.75 -11.89 -9.80
N ALA A 150 8.90 -11.31 -10.61
CA ALA A 150 7.45 -11.45 -10.45
C ALA A 150 7.02 -12.90 -10.61
N ASN A 151 6.46 -13.50 -9.56
CA ASN A 151 5.61 -14.66 -9.69
C ASN A 151 4.16 -14.24 -9.42
N PRO A 152 3.36 -13.98 -10.47
CA PRO A 152 1.99 -13.46 -10.32
C PRO A 152 1.04 -14.46 -9.65
N TYR A 153 1.44 -15.71 -9.50
CA TYR A 153 0.62 -16.78 -8.91
C TYR A 153 0.83 -16.92 -7.39
N THR A 154 1.78 -16.20 -6.80
CA THR A 154 2.04 -16.27 -5.36
C THR A 154 1.78 -14.91 -4.73
N TRP A 155 0.75 -14.78 -3.91
CA TRP A 155 0.32 -13.53 -3.27
C TRP A 155 1.47 -12.76 -2.60
N GLY A 156 2.33 -13.45 -1.88
CA GLY A 156 3.48 -12.86 -1.21
C GLY A 156 4.61 -12.37 -2.14
N MET A 157 4.47 -12.59 -3.46
CA MET A 157 5.43 -12.19 -4.48
C MET A 157 4.83 -11.22 -5.51
N MET A 158 3.60 -10.73 -5.27
CA MET A 158 3.00 -9.69 -6.09
C MET A 158 3.71 -8.36 -5.85
N PRO A 159 4.24 -7.70 -6.90
CA PRO A 159 5.12 -6.53 -6.73
C PRO A 159 4.45 -5.37 -5.99
N VAL A 160 3.24 -4.96 -6.37
CA VAL A 160 2.56 -3.80 -5.78
C VAL A 160 2.18 -4.06 -4.31
N PRO A 161 1.51 -5.14 -3.92
CA PRO A 161 1.23 -5.43 -2.52
C PRO A 161 2.49 -5.54 -1.65
N ALA A 162 3.57 -6.14 -2.16
CA ALA A 162 4.83 -6.24 -1.43
C ALA A 162 5.48 -4.87 -1.22
N HIS A 163 5.47 -4.03 -2.25
CA HIS A 163 5.99 -2.67 -2.19
C HIS A 163 5.21 -1.82 -1.18
N VAL A 164 3.88 -1.90 -1.19
CA VAL A 164 3.01 -1.18 -0.25
C VAL A 164 3.22 -1.66 1.20
N ALA A 165 3.36 -2.97 1.43
CA ALA A 165 3.64 -3.49 2.76
C ALA A 165 4.98 -2.96 3.32
N VAL A 166 5.99 -2.82 2.46
CA VAL A 166 7.27 -2.21 2.86
C VAL A 166 7.11 -0.73 3.16
N MET A 167 6.36 0.02 2.35
CA MET A 167 6.09 1.44 2.64
C MET A 167 5.39 1.60 3.99
N GLU A 168 4.43 0.74 4.33
CA GLU A 168 3.78 0.73 5.65
C GLU A 168 4.79 0.46 6.77
N ALA A 169 5.66 -0.53 6.61
CA ALA A 169 6.67 -0.87 7.61
C ALA A 169 7.66 0.27 7.83
N LEU A 170 8.12 0.92 6.76
CA LEU A 170 9.01 2.08 6.83
C LEU A 170 8.35 3.28 7.54
N ARG A 171 7.07 3.51 7.29
CA ARG A 171 6.29 4.53 7.97
C ARG A 171 6.16 4.24 9.46
N GLU A 172 5.78 3.02 9.83
CA GLU A 172 5.60 2.63 11.22
C GLU A 172 6.92 2.66 12.02
N ALA A 173 8.05 2.42 11.37
CA ALA A 173 9.38 2.57 11.97
C ALA A 173 9.77 4.04 12.18
N GLY A 174 9.25 4.95 11.37
CA GLY A 174 9.58 6.38 11.38
C GLY A 174 10.95 6.72 10.79
N GLY A 175 11.16 8.00 10.49
CA GLY A 175 12.45 8.51 9.97
C GLY A 175 12.79 8.07 8.55
N ASN A 176 11.80 7.61 7.76
CA ASN A 176 11.98 7.10 6.41
C ASN A 176 11.18 7.88 5.35
N ASP A 177 10.70 9.07 5.67
CA ASP A 177 9.75 9.81 4.83
C ASP A 177 10.28 10.05 3.42
N ALA A 178 11.55 10.46 3.27
CA ALA A 178 12.18 10.67 1.97
C ALA A 178 12.21 9.40 1.13
N LEU A 179 12.55 8.26 1.75
CA LEU A 179 12.57 6.97 1.05
C LEU A 179 11.18 6.54 0.60
N VAL A 180 10.18 6.76 1.44
CA VAL A 180 8.79 6.46 1.10
C VAL A 180 8.30 7.33 -0.04
N GLU A 181 8.68 8.61 -0.11
CA GLU A 181 8.35 9.48 -1.26
C GLU A 181 8.98 8.97 -2.58
N GLU A 182 10.22 8.50 -2.53
CA GLU A 182 10.84 7.87 -3.70
C GLU A 182 10.12 6.55 -4.10
N MET A 183 9.66 5.78 -3.13
CA MET A 183 8.90 4.55 -3.41
C MET A 183 7.54 4.83 -4.07
N LYS A 184 6.91 5.97 -3.79
CA LYS A 184 5.69 6.40 -4.49
C LYS A 184 5.90 6.60 -5.98
N LEU A 185 7.06 7.09 -6.39
CA LEU A 185 7.38 7.28 -7.82
C LEU A 185 7.29 5.96 -8.58
N TRP A 186 7.83 4.88 -8.00
CA TRP A 186 7.70 3.54 -8.60
C TRP A 186 6.23 3.10 -8.72
N LEU A 187 5.42 3.28 -7.67
CA LEU A 187 3.99 2.95 -7.74
C LEU A 187 3.27 3.68 -8.87
N LEU A 188 3.53 4.98 -9.03
CA LEU A 188 2.94 5.77 -10.10
C LEU A 188 3.35 5.27 -11.49
N LYS A 189 4.61 4.84 -11.64
CA LYS A 189 5.12 4.30 -12.91
C LYS A 189 4.59 2.89 -13.21
N GLN A 190 4.28 2.09 -12.18
CA GLN A 190 3.61 0.80 -12.37
C GLN A 190 2.14 0.94 -12.78
N LYS A 191 1.54 2.11 -12.61
CA LYS A 191 0.21 2.38 -13.11
C LYS A 191 0.25 2.40 -14.65
N GLN A 192 -0.25 1.35 -15.28
CA GLN A 192 -0.52 1.36 -16.70
C GLN A 192 -1.65 2.36 -17.00
N THR A 193 -1.92 2.71 -18.21
CA THR A 193 -2.76 3.84 -18.64
C THR A 193 -3.96 4.21 -17.76
N THR A 194 -4.57 3.28 -17.03
CA THR A 194 -5.78 3.56 -16.22
C THR A 194 -5.80 2.88 -14.85
N SER A 195 -5.07 1.77 -14.63
CA SER A 195 -5.14 0.98 -13.39
C SER A 195 -3.85 0.20 -13.15
N TRP A 196 -3.65 -0.30 -11.93
CA TRP A 196 -2.67 -1.35 -11.63
C TRP A 196 -3.22 -2.71 -12.03
N ASP A 197 -2.37 -3.75 -12.02
CA ASP A 197 -2.65 -5.10 -12.55
C ASP A 197 -3.91 -5.79 -12.00
N SER A 198 -4.39 -5.36 -10.83
CA SER A 198 -5.58 -5.94 -10.21
C SER A 198 -6.31 -4.92 -9.33
N PRO A 199 -7.60 -5.16 -8.98
CA PRO A 199 -8.32 -4.34 -8.01
C PRO A 199 -7.63 -4.27 -6.65
N VAL A 200 -6.98 -5.36 -6.22
CA VAL A 200 -6.22 -5.43 -4.97
C VAL A 200 -5.00 -4.53 -5.04
N ALA A 201 -4.17 -4.66 -6.08
CA ALA A 201 -3.02 -3.80 -6.31
C ALA A 201 -3.42 -2.33 -6.41
N THR A 202 -4.56 -2.04 -7.06
CA THR A 202 -5.12 -0.69 -7.16
C THR A 202 -5.49 -0.13 -5.79
N ALA A 203 -6.20 -0.89 -4.95
CA ALA A 203 -6.58 -0.45 -3.61
C ALA A 203 -5.36 -0.19 -2.72
N ASP A 204 -4.38 -1.10 -2.75
CA ASP A 204 -3.14 -0.98 -1.99
C ASP A 204 -2.31 0.23 -2.45
N ALA A 205 -2.15 0.42 -3.77
CA ALA A 205 -1.40 1.56 -4.31
C ALA A 205 -2.07 2.89 -3.99
N VAL A 206 -3.39 3.01 -4.14
CA VAL A 206 -4.15 4.22 -3.78
C VAL A 206 -3.97 4.54 -2.30
N TYR A 207 -4.10 3.53 -1.43
CA TYR A 207 -3.85 3.72 -0.01
C TYR A 207 -2.43 4.23 0.26
N ALA A 208 -1.42 3.58 -0.30
CA ALA A 208 -0.02 3.97 -0.09
C ALA A 208 0.28 5.39 -0.58
N LEU A 209 -0.33 5.81 -1.68
CA LEU A 209 -0.19 7.15 -2.20
C LEU A 209 -0.88 8.20 -1.31
N LEU A 210 -2.02 7.87 -0.70
CA LEU A 210 -2.78 8.79 0.15
C LEU A 210 -2.30 8.82 1.61
N CYS A 211 -1.76 7.72 2.12
CA CYS A 211 -1.40 7.56 3.53
C CYS A 211 -0.09 8.26 3.92
N GLN A 212 0.60 8.87 2.97
CA GLN A 212 1.99 9.30 3.16
C GLN A 212 2.16 10.80 2.93
N GLY A 213 2.94 11.43 3.81
CA GLY A 213 3.38 12.81 3.67
C GLY A 213 2.41 13.84 4.23
N SER A 214 2.67 15.11 3.91
CA SER A 214 1.78 16.21 4.19
C SER A 214 0.37 15.90 3.71
N ASP A 215 -0.61 16.30 4.46
CA ASP A 215 -2.04 16.02 4.25
C ASP A 215 -2.45 16.22 2.79
N LEU A 216 -2.45 15.11 2.02
CA LEU A 216 -2.82 15.13 0.61
C LEU A 216 -4.30 15.47 0.43
N LEU A 217 -5.10 15.29 1.48
CA LEU A 217 -6.52 15.62 1.50
C LEU A 217 -6.75 17.11 1.80
N GLU A 218 -5.75 17.83 2.33
CA GLU A 218 -5.78 19.29 2.47
C GLU A 218 -5.58 20.05 1.15
N SER A 219 -5.08 19.36 0.11
CA SER A 219 -4.93 19.99 -1.20
C SER A 219 -6.28 20.45 -1.73
N LYS A 220 -6.39 21.75 -1.93
CA LYS A 220 -7.57 22.34 -2.60
C LYS A 220 -7.57 22.08 -4.11
N GLY A 221 -6.53 21.41 -4.61
CA GLY A 221 -6.40 21.07 -6.04
C GLY A 221 -6.05 22.25 -6.93
N ASP A 222 -5.49 23.34 -6.37
CA ASP A 222 -5.12 24.49 -7.16
C ASP A 222 -3.84 24.21 -7.97
N VAL A 223 -4.05 23.64 -9.13
CA VAL A 223 -3.01 23.32 -10.10
C VAL A 223 -3.29 24.06 -11.39
N ARG A 224 -2.28 24.79 -11.88
CA ARG A 224 -2.28 25.40 -13.19
C ARG A 224 -1.45 24.56 -14.15
N ILE A 225 -2.06 24.16 -15.25
CA ILE A 225 -1.37 23.43 -16.31
C ILE A 225 -1.32 24.32 -17.54
N THR A 226 -0.13 24.57 -18.06
CA THR A 226 0.05 25.33 -19.30
C THR A 226 0.55 24.39 -20.37
N LEU A 227 -0.20 24.29 -21.46
CA LEU A 227 0.09 23.46 -22.62
C LEU A 227 0.20 24.34 -23.87
N GLY A 228 1.43 24.69 -24.27
CA GLY A 228 1.65 25.75 -25.25
C GLY A 228 1.07 27.08 -24.78
N ASP A 229 0.16 27.66 -25.54
CA ASP A 229 -0.50 28.92 -25.22
C ASP A 229 -1.79 28.75 -24.38
N LYS A 230 -2.21 27.50 -24.17
CA LYS A 230 -3.43 27.19 -23.41
C LYS A 230 -3.15 26.96 -21.94
N VAL A 231 -3.91 27.69 -21.11
CA VAL A 231 -3.89 27.54 -19.67
C VAL A 231 -5.13 26.76 -19.23
N LEU A 232 -4.88 25.69 -18.45
CA LEU A 232 -5.89 24.88 -17.79
C LEU A 232 -5.78 25.11 -16.28
N GLU A 233 -6.84 25.60 -15.68
CA GLU A 233 -6.95 25.73 -14.22
C GLU A 233 -7.84 24.61 -13.70
N THR A 234 -7.30 23.82 -12.79
CA THR A 234 -8.00 22.64 -12.26
C THR A 234 -9.01 23.00 -11.17
N PHE A 235 -8.82 24.15 -10.52
CA PHE A 235 -9.70 24.63 -9.47
C PHE A 235 -10.92 25.35 -10.06
N SER A 236 -11.82 24.57 -10.68
CA SER A 236 -13.15 25.04 -11.02
C SER A 236 -14.14 23.94 -10.68
N PRO A 237 -15.14 24.19 -9.82
CA PRO A 237 -16.17 23.21 -9.48
C PRO A 237 -16.91 22.64 -10.70
N ALA A 238 -16.96 23.41 -11.80
CA ALA A 238 -17.59 23.01 -13.05
C ALA A 238 -16.73 22.06 -13.92
N LYS A 239 -15.44 21.90 -13.62
CA LYS A 239 -14.50 21.10 -14.41
C LYS A 239 -14.06 19.80 -13.75
N THR A 240 -14.41 19.56 -12.50
CA THR A 240 -14.09 18.31 -11.81
C THR A 240 -14.90 17.16 -12.39
N THR A 241 -14.23 16.21 -13.03
CA THR A 241 -14.85 15.01 -13.61
C THR A 241 -15.49 14.11 -12.53
N VAL A 242 -14.96 14.20 -11.31
CA VAL A 242 -15.51 13.51 -10.13
C VAL A 242 -15.59 14.51 -8.98
N PRO A 243 -16.78 14.96 -8.59
CA PRO A 243 -16.96 15.88 -7.47
C PRO A 243 -16.34 15.31 -6.18
N GLY A 244 -15.54 16.13 -5.49
CA GLY A 244 -14.91 15.75 -4.20
C GLY A 244 -13.54 15.09 -4.33
N LEU A 245 -13.10 14.66 -5.52
CA LEU A 245 -11.78 14.05 -5.72
C LEU A 245 -10.78 14.98 -6.44
N GLY A 246 -11.19 16.16 -6.90
CA GLY A 246 -10.31 17.08 -7.60
C GLY A 246 -9.70 16.53 -8.90
N TYR A 247 -10.33 15.50 -9.50
CA TYR A 247 -9.83 14.87 -10.72
C TYR A 247 -10.30 15.64 -11.95
N VAL A 248 -9.34 16.08 -12.75
CA VAL A 248 -9.58 16.77 -14.04
C VAL A 248 -8.93 15.95 -15.15
N LYS A 249 -9.68 15.70 -16.22
CA LYS A 249 -9.19 15.07 -17.45
C LYS A 249 -9.58 15.93 -18.64
N GLU A 250 -8.58 16.30 -19.42
CA GLU A 250 -8.77 16.99 -20.68
C GLU A 250 -8.25 16.11 -21.82
N VAL A 251 -8.99 16.10 -22.93
CA VAL A 251 -8.63 15.34 -24.13
C VAL A 251 -8.60 16.31 -25.30
N PHE A 252 -7.52 16.30 -26.04
CA PHE A 252 -7.32 17.14 -27.21
C PHE A 252 -7.43 16.29 -28.47
N ALA A 253 -8.26 16.72 -29.41
CA ALA A 253 -8.44 16.04 -30.68
C ALA A 253 -7.21 16.20 -31.60
N GLN A 254 -7.02 15.25 -32.49
CA GLN A 254 -5.99 15.33 -33.53
C GLN A 254 -6.15 16.64 -34.35
N GLY A 255 -5.05 17.37 -34.50
CA GLY A 255 -5.04 18.64 -35.23
C GLY A 255 -5.30 19.89 -34.38
N SER A 256 -5.67 19.74 -33.11
CA SER A 256 -5.76 20.89 -32.21
C SER A 256 -4.37 21.52 -31.96
N PRO A 257 -4.30 22.83 -31.67
CA PRO A 257 -3.02 23.51 -31.40
C PRO A 257 -2.25 22.88 -30.23
N GLU A 258 -2.97 22.39 -29.23
CA GLU A 258 -2.41 21.80 -28.02
C GLU A 258 -1.60 20.53 -28.30
N VAL A 259 -1.98 19.75 -29.32
CA VAL A 259 -1.25 18.54 -29.75
C VAL A 259 0.15 18.87 -30.29
N LYS A 260 0.35 20.11 -30.72
CA LYS A 260 1.65 20.62 -31.23
C LYS A 260 2.50 21.28 -30.14
N ALA A 261 2.01 21.36 -28.92
CA ALA A 261 2.73 21.97 -27.81
C ALA A 261 4.05 21.22 -27.54
N LYS A 262 5.13 21.98 -27.41
CA LYS A 262 6.48 21.43 -27.16
C LYS A 262 6.79 21.27 -25.68
N SER A 263 5.97 21.84 -24.82
CA SER A 263 6.16 21.82 -23.36
C SER A 263 4.83 21.77 -22.64
N VAL A 264 4.85 21.12 -21.49
CA VAL A 264 3.79 21.16 -20.50
C VAL A 264 4.40 21.70 -19.22
N THR A 265 3.82 22.76 -18.69
CA THR A 265 4.22 23.31 -17.38
C THR A 265 3.11 23.06 -16.39
N VAL A 266 3.46 22.50 -15.24
CA VAL A 266 2.52 22.23 -14.15
C VAL A 266 2.97 23.03 -12.94
N GLU A 267 2.12 23.90 -12.45
CA GLU A 267 2.35 24.76 -11.30
C GLU A 267 1.33 24.42 -10.20
N LYS A 268 1.80 23.92 -9.08
CA LYS A 268 1.01 23.69 -7.87
C LYS A 268 1.05 24.93 -7.01
N ARG A 269 -0.11 25.56 -6.72
CA ARG A 269 -0.20 26.85 -6.04
C ARG A 269 -0.61 26.77 -4.57
N ASP A 270 -1.18 25.65 -4.15
CA ASP A 270 -1.56 25.38 -2.75
C ASP A 270 -0.69 24.29 -2.13
N ALA A 271 -0.86 24.08 -0.84
CA ALA A 271 -0.18 23.01 -0.11
C ALA A 271 -0.64 21.62 -0.58
N GLY A 272 0.13 20.60 -0.26
CA GLY A 272 -0.15 19.21 -0.63
C GLY A 272 0.44 18.81 -1.98
N ILE A 273 0.09 17.64 -2.46
CA ILE A 273 0.63 17.03 -3.69
C ILE A 273 -0.46 16.95 -4.74
N ALA A 274 -0.10 17.19 -5.99
CA ALA A 274 -0.92 16.88 -7.16
C ALA A 274 -0.18 15.84 -8.01
N TRP A 275 -0.93 14.90 -8.56
CA TRP A 275 -0.43 13.93 -9.51
C TRP A 275 -1.13 14.09 -10.84
N GLY A 276 -0.38 13.89 -11.89
CA GLY A 276 -0.93 13.92 -13.23
C GLY A 276 -0.08 13.14 -14.20
N ALA A 277 -0.65 12.86 -15.36
CA ALA A 277 0.06 12.25 -16.47
C ALA A 277 -0.39 12.92 -17.77
N VAL A 278 0.53 13.04 -18.68
CA VAL A 278 0.29 13.49 -20.06
C VAL A 278 0.52 12.31 -20.98
N TYR A 279 -0.50 11.94 -21.73
CA TYR A 279 -0.42 10.87 -22.70
C TYR A 279 -0.52 11.46 -24.10
N ALA A 280 0.42 11.10 -24.97
CA ALA A 280 0.36 11.40 -26.40
C ALA A 280 0.14 10.10 -27.16
N GLN A 281 -0.88 10.05 -28.01
CA GLN A 281 -1.11 8.95 -28.95
C GLN A 281 -0.85 9.44 -30.37
N PHE A 282 0.00 8.74 -31.08
CA PHE A 282 0.33 9.03 -32.47
C PHE A 282 0.48 7.74 -33.28
N LEU A 283 0.20 7.84 -34.56
CA LEU A 283 0.48 6.74 -35.47
C LEU A 283 1.89 6.93 -36.04
N SER A 284 2.69 5.89 -36.00
CA SER A 284 4.00 5.84 -36.63
C SER A 284 4.06 4.67 -37.62
N PRO A 285 4.71 4.82 -38.78
CA PRO A 285 5.00 3.69 -39.63
C PRO A 285 5.78 2.60 -38.87
N ILE A 286 5.46 1.35 -39.14
CA ILE A 286 6.13 0.20 -38.46
C ILE A 286 7.66 0.23 -38.63
N SER A 287 8.13 0.77 -39.76
CA SER A 287 9.55 0.98 -40.03
C SER A 287 10.28 1.90 -39.04
N ASP A 288 9.55 2.80 -38.39
CA ASP A 288 10.09 3.81 -37.49
C ASP A 288 10.07 3.38 -36.03
N VAL A 289 9.43 2.25 -35.75
CA VAL A 289 9.36 1.67 -34.41
C VAL A 289 10.65 0.90 -34.14
N LYS A 290 11.51 1.47 -33.29
CA LYS A 290 12.70 0.74 -32.80
C LYS A 290 12.25 -0.39 -31.89
N GLN A 291 12.55 -1.63 -32.24
CA GLN A 291 12.43 -2.77 -31.34
C GLN A 291 13.33 -2.50 -30.11
N GLN A 292 12.72 -2.29 -28.96
CA GLN A 292 13.39 -2.39 -27.69
C GLN A 292 13.12 -3.81 -27.17
N GLY A 293 14.11 -4.64 -27.20
CA GLY A 293 14.13 -5.97 -26.63
C GLY A 293 14.53 -5.94 -25.18
#